data_dcc35f43faa96145488c147f139b5acc
#
_entry.id   dcc35f43faa96145488c147f139b5acc
#
_cell.length_a   1.000
_cell.length_b   1.000
_cell.length_c   1.000
_cell.angle_alpha   90.00
_cell.angle_beta   90.00
_cell.angle_gamma   90.00
#
_symmetry.space_group_name_H-M   'P 1'
#
loop_
_entity.id
_entity.type
_entity.pdbx_description
1 polymer ?
#
loop_
_entity_poly.entity_id
_entity_poly.type
_entity_poly.pdbx_seq_one_letter_code
_entity_poly.pdbx_strand_id
1 'polypeptide(L)'
;MGNGAIRMTTQELLERAKAAKGAMALADTDTKNRALLAMAAALESRGEDILAANALDLEGARGTVSEVMLDRLALSPARVAGMAEGVRAVAALP
;
A
#
# COMPACT_ATOMS: atom_id res chain seq x y z
N MET A 1 -25.40 -9.56 5.64
CA MET A 1 -24.79 -10.09 5.47
C MET A 1 -23.77 -10.52 4.58
N GLY A 2 -23.66 -10.94 3.66
CA GLY A 2 -22.78 -11.65 2.77
C GLY A 2 -21.33 -11.28 2.74
N ASN A 3 -20.96 -10.16 3.14
CA ASN A 3 -19.58 -9.78 3.07
C ASN A 3 -18.80 -10.02 4.36
N GLY A 4 -19.43 -10.68 5.32
CA GLY A 4 -18.78 -10.92 6.59
C GLY A 4 -17.51 -11.75 6.49
N ALA A 5 -17.40 -12.58 5.47
CA ALA A 5 -16.27 -13.48 5.31
C ALA A 5 -14.93 -12.75 5.16
N ILE A 6 -14.93 -11.53 4.66
CA ILE A 6 -13.70 -10.80 4.45
C ILE A 6 -13.42 -9.76 5.53
N ARG A 7 -14.28 -9.72 6.53
CA ARG A 7 -14.08 -8.80 7.64
C ARG A 7 -13.28 -9.47 8.74
N MET A 8 -12.31 -8.76 9.26
CA MET A 8 -11.52 -9.22 10.38
C MET A 8 -11.67 -8.24 11.54
N THR A 9 -11.66 -8.77 12.76
CA THR A 9 -11.60 -7.93 13.95
C THR A 9 -10.19 -7.32 14.04
N THR A 10 -10.08 -6.27 14.85
CA THR A 10 -8.77 -5.66 15.11
C THR A 10 -7.81 -6.68 15.70
N GLN A 11 -8.31 -7.52 16.60
CA GLN A 11 -7.48 -8.54 17.22
C GLN A 11 -6.97 -9.55 16.21
N GLU A 12 -7.83 -9.98 15.28
CA GLU A 12 -7.42 -10.90 14.23
C GLU A 12 -6.36 -10.31 13.31
N LEU A 13 -6.50 -9.03 12.97
CA LEU A 13 -5.50 -8.32 12.16
C LEU A 13 -4.15 -8.26 12.89
N LEU A 14 -4.18 -7.95 14.19
CA LEU A 14 -2.96 -7.88 14.99
C LEU A 14 -2.30 -9.25 15.11
N GLU A 15 -3.08 -10.31 15.28
CA GLU A 15 -2.54 -11.66 15.36
C GLU A 15 -1.89 -12.07 14.04
N ARG A 16 -2.50 -11.75 12.91
CA ARG A 16 -1.94 -12.04 11.60
C ARG A 16 -0.68 -11.23 11.35
N ALA A 17 -0.67 -9.97 11.74
CA ALA A 17 0.51 -9.13 11.60
C ALA A 17 1.66 -9.67 12.45
N LYS A 18 1.37 -10.13 13.66
CA LYS A 18 2.38 -10.70 14.54
C LYS A 18 2.96 -11.99 13.97
N ALA A 19 2.11 -12.83 13.40
CA ALA A 19 2.56 -14.06 12.74
C ALA A 19 3.43 -13.76 11.52
N ALA A 20 3.01 -12.76 10.72
CA ALA A 20 3.78 -12.34 9.55
C ALA A 20 5.14 -11.77 9.95
N LYS A 21 5.23 -11.08 11.08
CA LYS A 21 6.48 -10.55 11.59
C LYS A 21 7.49 -11.66 11.82
N GLY A 22 7.06 -12.78 12.41
CA GLY A 22 7.93 -13.92 12.64
C GLY A 22 8.46 -14.50 11.34
N ALA A 23 7.59 -14.70 10.35
CA ALA A 23 7.98 -15.20 9.04
C ALA A 23 8.93 -14.25 8.34
N MET A 24 8.65 -12.94 8.40
CA MET A 24 9.53 -11.94 7.78
C MET A 24 10.91 -11.91 8.43
N ALA A 25 10.97 -12.08 9.74
CA ALA A 25 12.26 -12.09 10.45
C ALA A 25 13.13 -13.28 10.02
N LEU A 26 12.50 -14.38 9.60
CA LEU A 26 13.22 -15.58 9.16
C LEU A 26 13.52 -15.58 7.67
N ALA A 27 12.91 -14.69 6.91
CA ALA A 27 13.13 -14.61 5.47
C ALA A 27 14.53 -14.08 5.18
N ASP A 28 15.18 -14.65 4.16
CA ASP A 28 16.50 -14.18 3.74
C ASP A 28 16.37 -12.90 2.90
N THR A 29 17.51 -12.27 2.63
CA THR A 29 17.56 -11.02 1.86
C THR A 29 16.97 -11.18 0.46
N ASP A 30 17.26 -12.29 -0.19
CA ASP A 30 16.78 -12.55 -1.54
C ASP A 30 15.25 -12.62 -1.57
N THR A 31 14.65 -13.32 -0.61
CA THR A 31 13.20 -13.43 -0.50
C THR A 31 12.58 -12.06 -0.25
N LYS A 32 13.15 -11.28 0.66
CA LYS A 32 12.65 -9.93 0.95
C LYS A 32 12.75 -9.03 -0.26
N ASN A 33 13.85 -9.09 -1.00
CA ASN A 33 14.02 -8.26 -2.19
C ASN A 33 13.05 -8.64 -3.29
N ARG A 34 12.80 -9.93 -3.48
CA ARG A 34 11.80 -10.37 -4.46
C ARG A 34 10.42 -9.88 -4.10
N ALA A 35 10.07 -9.88 -2.82
CA ALA A 35 8.80 -9.36 -2.36
C ALA A 35 8.68 -7.86 -2.64
N LEU A 36 9.73 -7.09 -2.34
CA LEU A 36 9.75 -5.65 -2.61
C LEU A 36 9.63 -5.34 -4.10
N LEU A 37 10.34 -6.07 -4.93
CA LEU A 37 10.25 -5.87 -6.38
C LEU A 37 8.86 -6.21 -6.92
N ALA A 38 8.23 -7.25 -6.37
CA ALA A 38 6.86 -7.60 -6.72
C ALA A 38 5.88 -6.51 -6.30
N MET A 39 6.10 -5.89 -5.13
CA MET A 39 5.29 -4.76 -4.67
C MET A 39 5.43 -3.56 -5.60
N ALA A 40 6.65 -3.25 -6.02
CA ALA A 40 6.88 -2.14 -6.95
C ALA A 40 6.17 -2.39 -8.28
N ALA A 41 6.27 -3.60 -8.80
CA ALA A 41 5.61 -3.97 -10.05
C ALA A 41 4.08 -3.88 -9.90
N ALA A 42 3.54 -4.28 -8.75
CA ALA A 42 2.11 -4.20 -8.49
C ALA A 42 1.63 -2.76 -8.44
N LEU A 43 2.41 -1.87 -7.81
CA LEU A 43 2.09 -0.45 -7.79
C LEU A 43 1.99 0.11 -9.21
N GLU A 44 2.89 -0.28 -10.07
CA GLU A 44 2.88 0.18 -11.46
C GLU A 44 1.74 -0.44 -12.27
N SER A 45 1.54 -1.75 -12.15
CA SER A 45 0.52 -2.43 -12.94
C SER A 45 -0.90 -2.12 -12.48
N ARG A 46 -1.08 -1.77 -11.20
CA ARG A 46 -2.37 -1.42 -10.63
C ARG A 46 -2.52 0.07 -10.38
N GLY A 47 -1.64 0.87 -10.99
CA GLY A 47 -1.63 2.32 -10.78
C GLY A 47 -2.97 2.98 -11.11
N GLU A 48 -3.61 2.58 -12.21
CA GLU A 48 -4.91 3.15 -12.58
C GLU A 48 -5.99 2.85 -11.54
N ASP A 49 -6.00 1.63 -11.01
CA ASP A 49 -6.95 1.25 -9.97
C ASP A 49 -6.71 2.07 -8.70
N ILE A 50 -5.45 2.27 -8.34
CA ILE A 50 -5.06 3.05 -7.17
C ILE A 50 -5.51 4.50 -7.34
N LEU A 51 -5.28 5.08 -8.50
CA LEU A 51 -5.67 6.46 -8.79
C LEU A 51 -7.18 6.62 -8.76
N ALA A 52 -7.92 5.65 -9.30
CA ALA A 52 -9.38 5.68 -9.28
C ALA A 52 -9.92 5.62 -7.84
N ALA A 53 -9.36 4.74 -7.01
CA ALA A 53 -9.76 4.65 -5.61
C ALA A 53 -9.42 5.94 -4.85
N ASN A 54 -8.26 6.51 -5.12
CA ASN A 54 -7.84 7.77 -4.51
C ASN A 54 -8.78 8.91 -4.88
N ALA A 55 -9.21 8.97 -6.14
CA ALA A 55 -10.15 10.00 -6.59
C ALA A 55 -11.48 9.91 -5.85
N LEU A 56 -11.98 8.71 -5.61
CA LEU A 56 -13.21 8.52 -4.84
C LEU A 56 -13.02 8.96 -3.39
N ASP A 57 -11.88 8.66 -2.80
CA ASP A 57 -11.58 9.05 -1.42
C ASP A 57 -11.48 10.58 -1.30
N LEU A 58 -10.86 11.23 -2.26
CA LEU A 58 -10.75 12.70 -2.28
C LEU A 58 -12.13 13.33 -2.37
N GLU A 59 -13.00 12.78 -3.22
CA GLU A 59 -14.35 13.29 -3.36
C GLU A 59 -15.11 13.16 -2.05
N GLY A 60 -14.99 12.04 -1.36
CA GLY A 60 -15.62 11.83 -0.06
C GLY A 60 -15.07 12.71 1.04
N ALA A 61 -13.83 13.18 0.91
CA ALA A 61 -13.19 14.04 1.92
C ALA A 61 -13.45 15.52 1.71
N ARG A 62 -14.03 15.92 0.55
CA ARG A 62 -14.31 17.33 0.29
C ARG A 62 -15.26 17.88 1.33
N GLY A 63 -14.94 19.07 1.81
CA GLY A 63 -15.72 19.70 2.86
C GLY A 63 -15.40 19.23 4.26
N THR A 64 -14.65 18.15 4.40
CA THR A 64 -14.24 17.62 5.70
C THR A 64 -12.81 18.05 6.03
N VAL A 65 -11.94 18.09 5.03
CA VAL A 65 -10.55 18.49 5.19
C VAL A 65 -10.24 19.70 4.34
N SER A 66 -9.15 20.39 4.66
CA SER A 66 -8.76 21.60 3.94
C SER A 66 -8.27 21.29 2.53
N GLU A 67 -8.29 22.32 1.66
CA GLU A 67 -7.75 22.20 0.30
C GLU A 67 -6.29 21.76 0.30
N VAL A 68 -5.51 22.29 1.25
CA VAL A 68 -4.09 21.93 1.37
C VAL A 68 -3.95 20.44 1.69
N MET A 69 -4.81 19.93 2.57
CA MET A 69 -4.78 18.53 2.94
C MET A 69 -5.23 17.63 1.78
N LEU A 70 -6.24 18.06 1.03
CA LEU A 70 -6.68 17.33 -0.17
C LEU A 70 -5.54 17.22 -1.17
N ASP A 71 -4.78 18.29 -1.37
CA ASP A 71 -3.64 18.27 -2.28
C ASP A 71 -2.57 17.26 -1.81
N ARG A 72 -2.33 17.19 -0.53
CA ARG A 72 -1.35 16.25 0.03
C ARG A 72 -1.81 14.79 -0.09
N LEU A 73 -3.11 14.55 -0.02
CA LEU A 73 -3.67 13.20 -0.12
C LEU A 73 -3.83 12.75 -1.57
N ALA A 74 -3.82 13.68 -2.52
CA ALA A 74 -4.02 13.35 -3.93
C ALA A 74 -2.83 12.62 -4.50
N LEU A 75 -3.09 11.51 -5.17
CA LEU A 75 -2.09 10.76 -5.91
C LEU A 75 -2.13 11.19 -7.38
N SER A 76 -1.01 11.01 -8.06
CA SER A 76 -0.90 11.23 -9.49
C SER A 76 -0.07 10.08 -10.07
N PRO A 77 -0.08 9.90 -11.39
CA PRO A 77 0.79 8.88 -11.99
C PRO A 77 2.24 9.05 -11.58
N ALA A 78 2.72 10.29 -11.50
CA ALA A 78 4.10 10.56 -11.08
C ALA A 78 4.35 10.15 -9.64
N ARG A 79 3.40 10.41 -8.75
CA ARG A 79 3.54 10.03 -7.33
C ARG A 79 3.53 8.52 -7.15
N VAL A 80 2.66 7.82 -7.89
CA VAL A 80 2.64 6.36 -7.85
C VAL A 80 3.94 5.78 -8.38
N ALA A 81 4.44 6.32 -9.48
CA ALA A 81 5.73 5.89 -10.02
C ALA A 81 6.87 6.13 -9.02
N GLY A 82 6.83 7.27 -8.31
CA GLY A 82 7.81 7.56 -7.27
C GLY A 82 7.75 6.57 -6.12
N MET A 83 6.55 6.13 -5.74
CA MET A 83 6.39 5.11 -4.71
C MET A 83 7.04 3.79 -5.13
N ALA A 84 6.82 3.37 -6.37
CA ALA A 84 7.42 2.16 -6.91
C ALA A 84 8.94 2.25 -6.93
N GLU A 85 9.48 3.39 -7.35
CA GLU A 85 10.92 3.62 -7.35
C GLU A 85 11.49 3.60 -5.92
N GLY A 86 10.77 4.16 -4.96
CA GLY A 86 11.18 4.12 -3.56
C GLY A 86 11.29 2.69 -3.05
N VAL A 87 10.33 1.85 -3.40
CA VAL A 87 10.35 0.43 -3.01
C VAL A 87 11.53 -0.29 -3.68
N ARG A 88 11.80 0.00 -4.95
CA ARG A 88 12.96 -0.58 -5.63
C ARG A 88 14.27 -0.16 -5.01
N ALA A 89 14.35 1.10 -4.58
CA ALA A 89 15.54 1.61 -3.92
C ALA A 89 15.83 0.86 -2.62
N VAL A 90 14.78 0.53 -1.86
CA VAL A 90 14.92 -0.27 -0.65
C VAL A 90 15.43 -1.67 -0.99
N ALA A 91 14.88 -2.28 -2.05
CA ALA A 91 15.31 -3.62 -2.47
C ALA A 91 16.78 -3.65 -2.90
N ALA A 92 17.31 -2.52 -3.36
CA ALA A 92 18.70 -2.42 -3.81
C ALA A 92 19.69 -2.17 -2.68
N LEU A 93 19.23 -1.93 -1.47
CA LEU A 93 20.12 -1.72 -0.32
C LEU A 93 20.87 -3.01 0.01
N PRO A 94 22.15 -2.89 0.43
CA PRO A 94 22.94 -4.08 0.81
C PRO A 94 22.39 -4.78 2.04
#